data_24666820a035d05945cd863d210adab3
#
_entry.id   24666820a035d05945cd863d210adab3
#
_cell.length_a   1.000
_cell.length_b   1.000
_cell.length_c   1.000
_cell.angle_alpha   90.00
_cell.angle_beta   90.00
_cell.angle_gamma   90.00
#
_symmetry.space_group_name_H-M   'P 1'
#
loop_
_entity.id
_entity.type
_entity.pdbx_description
1 polymer ?
#
loop_
_entity_poly.entity_id
_entity_poly.type
_entity_poly.pdbx_seq_one_letter_code
_entity_poly.pdbx_strand_id
1 'polypeptide(L)'
;MVSQEPHFELRLASSPEDIRAAQRLRYEVFVAELGADGALVDHEARLEADRFDPFFDHLMLLDHRRAVGEQVVGVYRVMQEQGAKAAGQFYSEDEYDLAPLKSSGRRLLELGRSCVHADYRGGTALIHLWTGLADYIVTHEIEILFGVASLHGTDVAELAAPLSLLHHRHLAPEGLRPKARAAGYQDMNLIAEDALERTAATRALPALIKAYLRLGGAVGQGAFVDHAFNCTDICLILDTALMSEKHRALYARGRGI
;
A
#
# COMPACT_ATOMS: atom_id res chain seq x y z
N MET A 1 29.01 -3.67 19.25
CA MET A 1 27.86 -4.52 19.65
C MET A 1 27.52 -5.39 18.47
N VAL A 2 27.59 -6.72 18.61
CA VAL A 2 27.19 -7.64 17.55
C VAL A 2 25.66 -7.46 17.39
N SER A 3 25.22 -6.92 16.25
CA SER A 3 23.80 -6.86 15.88
C SER A 3 23.31 -8.30 15.86
N GLN A 4 22.54 -8.69 16.86
CA GLN A 4 21.90 -10.02 16.84
C GLN A 4 20.85 -10.00 15.73
N GLU A 5 20.82 -11.03 14.90
CA GLU A 5 19.83 -11.15 13.82
C GLU A 5 18.40 -11.12 14.39
N PRO A 6 17.44 -10.42 13.77
CA PRO A 6 16.06 -10.38 14.23
C PRO A 6 15.45 -11.78 14.33
N HIS A 7 14.57 -11.98 15.31
CA HIS A 7 13.77 -13.20 15.42
C HIS A 7 12.36 -12.90 14.94
N PHE A 8 12.13 -13.01 13.63
CA PHE A 8 10.89 -12.65 13.00
C PHE A 8 9.82 -13.73 13.13
N GLU A 9 8.60 -13.28 13.43
CA GLU A 9 7.35 -14.02 13.23
C GLU A 9 6.43 -13.18 12.31
N LEU A 10 5.83 -13.83 11.34
CA LEU A 10 4.85 -13.21 10.44
C LEU A 10 3.49 -13.87 10.66
N ARG A 11 2.46 -13.08 11.00
CA ARG A 11 1.11 -13.58 11.23
C ARG A 11 0.06 -12.49 11.04
N LEU A 12 -1.20 -12.90 10.92
CA LEU A 12 -2.34 -12.00 11.02
C LEU A 12 -2.60 -11.61 12.48
N ALA A 13 -3.11 -10.40 12.69
CA ALA A 13 -3.65 -9.99 13.97
C ALA A 13 -4.84 -10.88 14.33
N SER A 14 -4.91 -11.31 15.59
CA SER A 14 -5.95 -12.22 16.09
C SER A 14 -6.64 -11.72 17.35
N SER A 15 -6.22 -10.58 17.89
CA SER A 15 -6.77 -9.99 19.10
C SER A 15 -6.86 -8.45 18.99
N PRO A 16 -7.66 -7.80 19.84
CA PRO A 16 -7.68 -6.34 19.93
C PRO A 16 -6.30 -5.75 20.30
N GLU A 17 -5.49 -6.47 21.06
CA GLU A 17 -4.15 -6.07 21.45
C GLU A 17 -3.21 -6.07 20.23
N ASP A 18 -3.34 -7.04 19.33
CA ASP A 18 -2.62 -7.08 18.07
C ASP A 18 -2.95 -5.87 17.19
N ILE A 19 -4.24 -5.56 17.05
CA ILE A 19 -4.70 -4.38 16.30
C ILE A 19 -4.10 -3.10 16.88
N ARG A 20 -4.12 -2.95 18.22
CA ARG A 20 -3.50 -1.80 18.89
C ARG A 20 -1.98 -1.74 18.68
N ALA A 21 -1.30 -2.87 18.66
CA ALA A 21 0.13 -2.93 18.39
C ALA A 21 0.45 -2.50 16.93
N ALA A 22 -0.35 -2.94 15.97
CA ALA A 22 -0.28 -2.49 14.59
C ALA A 22 -0.54 -0.97 14.46
N GLN A 23 -1.57 -0.44 15.14
CA GLN A 23 -1.92 0.98 15.17
C GLN A 23 -0.81 1.83 15.80
N ARG A 24 -0.07 1.33 16.81
CA ARG A 24 1.11 2.01 17.38
C ARG A 24 2.23 2.16 16.36
N LEU A 25 2.59 1.08 15.66
CA LEU A 25 3.61 1.17 14.62
C LEU A 25 3.17 2.14 13.50
N ARG A 26 1.90 2.10 13.12
CA ARG A 26 1.34 3.03 12.12
C ARG A 26 1.44 4.47 12.59
N TYR A 27 1.15 4.74 13.87
CA TYR A 27 1.32 6.07 14.46
C TYR A 27 2.77 6.54 14.37
N GLU A 28 3.73 5.70 14.74
CA GLU A 28 5.15 6.06 14.68
C GLU A 28 5.58 6.44 13.25
N VAL A 29 5.12 5.66 12.26
CA VAL A 29 5.54 5.88 10.87
C VAL A 29 4.72 6.99 10.21
N PHE A 30 3.40 6.93 10.25
CA PHE A 30 2.58 7.87 9.48
C PHE A 30 2.39 9.21 10.19
N VAL A 31 2.22 9.21 11.51
CA VAL A 31 1.95 10.43 12.27
C VAL A 31 3.23 11.08 12.75
N ALA A 32 4.03 10.36 13.55
CA ALA A 32 5.20 10.95 14.20
C ALA A 32 6.32 11.26 13.20
N GLU A 33 6.54 10.41 12.18
CA GLU A 33 7.61 10.59 11.20
C GLU A 33 7.15 11.38 9.97
N LEU A 34 5.97 11.08 9.41
CA LEU A 34 5.49 11.66 8.15
C LEU A 34 4.50 12.81 8.33
N GLY A 35 4.04 13.07 9.56
CA GLY A 35 3.16 14.20 9.86
C GLY A 35 1.71 14.04 9.39
N ALA A 36 1.26 12.81 9.13
CA ALA A 36 -0.14 12.56 8.84
C ALA A 36 -1.00 12.80 10.08
N ASP A 37 -2.23 13.24 9.86
CA ASP A 37 -3.24 13.38 10.89
C ASP A 37 -4.58 12.86 10.37
N GLY A 38 -5.55 12.59 11.26
CA GLY A 38 -6.85 12.07 10.89
C GLY A 38 -7.82 12.05 12.07
N ALA A 39 -9.09 11.95 11.75
CA ALA A 39 -10.19 12.06 12.71
C ALA A 39 -10.15 11.02 13.86
N LEU A 40 -9.48 9.89 13.65
CA LEU A 40 -9.34 8.80 14.64
C LEU A 40 -7.88 8.59 15.07
N VAL A 41 -6.99 9.56 14.79
CA VAL A 41 -5.63 9.57 15.36
C VAL A 41 -5.73 9.96 16.84
N ASP A 42 -5.22 9.08 17.69
CA ASP A 42 -5.13 9.34 19.14
C ASP A 42 -3.67 9.68 19.49
N HIS A 43 -3.41 10.96 19.66
CA HIS A 43 -2.07 11.47 19.98
C HIS A 43 -1.66 11.15 21.43
N GLU A 44 -2.60 10.99 22.35
CA GLU A 44 -2.30 10.65 23.75
C GLU A 44 -1.92 9.17 23.86
N ALA A 45 -2.73 8.27 23.28
CA ALA A 45 -2.46 6.83 23.25
C ALA A 45 -1.43 6.43 22.18
N ARG A 46 -1.03 7.36 21.28
CA ARG A 46 -0.14 7.15 20.13
C ARG A 46 -0.65 6.03 19.21
N LEU A 47 -1.91 6.15 18.77
CA LEU A 47 -2.56 5.19 17.87
C LEU A 47 -2.99 5.89 16.57
N GLU A 48 -2.62 5.34 15.42
CA GLU A 48 -3.22 5.70 14.14
C GLU A 48 -4.27 4.66 13.80
N ALA A 49 -5.53 5.09 13.78
CA ALA A 49 -6.69 4.25 13.49
C ALA A 49 -7.56 4.92 12.44
N ASP A 50 -8.35 4.12 11.72
CA ASP A 50 -9.43 4.61 10.89
C ASP A 50 -10.68 3.71 11.01
N ARG A 51 -11.80 4.17 10.43
CA ARG A 51 -13.09 3.47 10.50
C ARG A 51 -13.06 2.10 9.82
N PHE A 52 -12.08 1.82 9.00
CA PHE A 52 -11.96 0.58 8.25
C PHE A 52 -11.16 -0.50 8.98
N ASP A 53 -10.41 -0.16 10.02
CA ASP A 53 -9.60 -1.14 10.76
C ASP A 53 -10.33 -2.43 11.14
N PRO A 54 -11.62 -2.41 11.56
CA PRO A 54 -12.35 -3.62 11.90
C PRO A 54 -12.66 -4.56 10.72
N PHE A 55 -12.50 -4.07 9.49
CA PHE A 55 -12.85 -4.78 8.25
C PHE A 55 -11.64 -5.26 7.46
N PHE A 56 -10.45 -4.88 7.90
CA PHE A 56 -9.18 -5.32 7.33
C PHE A 56 -8.57 -6.46 8.15
N ASP A 57 -7.94 -7.41 7.47
CA ASP A 57 -6.94 -8.26 8.09
C ASP A 57 -5.63 -7.50 8.20
N HIS A 58 -4.98 -7.56 9.37
CA HIS A 58 -3.71 -6.89 9.63
C HIS A 58 -2.59 -7.93 9.61
N LEU A 59 -1.81 -7.97 8.55
CA LEU A 59 -0.60 -8.77 8.47
C LEU A 59 0.51 -8.05 9.25
N MET A 60 1.07 -8.73 10.24
CA MET A 60 2.08 -8.17 11.14
C MET A 60 3.38 -8.96 11.07
N LEU A 61 4.48 -8.24 11.00
CA LEU A 61 5.83 -8.77 11.24
C LEU A 61 6.25 -8.38 12.65
N LEU A 62 6.56 -9.38 13.47
CA LEU A 62 7.03 -9.19 14.82
C LEU A 62 8.53 -9.54 14.92
N ASP A 63 9.27 -8.80 15.72
CA ASP A 63 10.59 -9.23 16.21
C ASP A 63 10.51 -9.53 17.72
N HIS A 64 10.58 -10.80 18.08
CA HIS A 64 10.48 -11.28 19.46
C HIS A 64 11.63 -10.84 20.36
N ARG A 65 12.66 -10.17 19.84
CA ARG A 65 13.76 -9.60 20.64
C ARG A 65 13.43 -8.21 21.19
N ARG A 66 12.41 -7.58 20.66
CA ARG A 66 11.94 -6.29 21.20
C ARG A 66 11.12 -6.52 22.48
N ALA A 67 10.99 -5.46 23.26
CA ALA A 67 10.16 -5.47 24.46
C ALA A 67 8.71 -5.84 24.13
N VAL A 68 8.05 -6.51 25.06
CA VAL A 68 6.63 -6.84 24.91
C VAL A 68 5.82 -5.55 24.70
N GLY A 69 5.00 -5.54 23.67
CA GLY A 69 4.21 -4.36 23.24
C GLY A 69 4.88 -3.50 22.15
N GLU A 70 6.19 -3.70 21.89
CA GLU A 70 6.94 -3.03 20.82
C GLU A 70 7.41 -4.00 19.72
N GLN A 71 6.94 -5.23 19.75
CA GLN A 71 7.42 -6.31 18.88
C GLN A 71 7.00 -6.16 17.43
N VAL A 72 5.90 -5.46 17.15
CA VAL A 72 5.44 -5.24 15.79
C VAL A 72 6.38 -4.26 15.08
N VAL A 73 7.08 -4.74 14.06
CA VAL A 73 8.07 -3.97 13.29
C VAL A 73 7.69 -3.77 11.83
N GLY A 74 6.61 -4.41 11.39
CA GLY A 74 6.05 -4.23 10.07
C GLY A 74 4.56 -4.53 10.05
N VAL A 75 3.81 -3.79 9.26
CA VAL A 75 2.36 -3.96 9.09
C VAL A 75 2.00 -3.84 7.62
N TYR A 76 1.06 -4.68 7.20
CA TYR A 76 0.33 -4.56 5.95
C TYR A 76 -1.14 -4.83 6.21
N ARG A 77 -2.02 -3.92 5.78
CA ARG A 77 -3.46 -4.08 5.95
C ARG A 77 -4.08 -4.55 4.64
N VAL A 78 -4.90 -5.59 4.67
CA VAL A 78 -5.53 -6.19 3.49
C VAL A 78 -7.02 -6.36 3.68
N MET A 79 -7.84 -6.02 2.68
CA MET A 79 -9.29 -6.14 2.73
C MET A 79 -9.83 -6.84 1.49
N GLN A 80 -10.52 -7.95 1.69
CA GLN A 80 -11.27 -8.65 0.66
C GLN A 80 -12.66 -8.01 0.46
N GLU A 81 -13.35 -8.39 -0.63
CA GLU A 81 -14.71 -7.92 -0.94
C GLU A 81 -15.71 -8.14 0.20
N GLN A 82 -15.54 -9.21 1.00
CA GLN A 82 -16.41 -9.45 2.17
C GLN A 82 -16.23 -8.34 3.22
N GLY A 83 -15.00 -7.94 3.50
CA GLY A 83 -14.69 -6.82 4.40
C GLY A 83 -15.27 -5.50 3.86
N ALA A 84 -15.05 -5.22 2.57
CA ALA A 84 -15.61 -4.04 1.91
C ALA A 84 -17.15 -4.01 1.97
N LYS A 85 -17.79 -5.17 1.80
CA LYS A 85 -19.26 -5.31 1.92
C LYS A 85 -19.75 -5.01 3.34
N ALA A 86 -19.02 -5.45 4.35
CA ALA A 86 -19.33 -5.16 5.76
C ALA A 86 -19.07 -3.69 6.12
N ALA A 87 -18.02 -3.08 5.57
CA ALA A 87 -17.70 -1.67 5.72
C ALA A 87 -18.60 -0.74 4.90
N GLY A 88 -19.34 -1.28 3.90
CA GLY A 88 -20.15 -0.56 2.94
C GLY A 88 -19.39 -0.17 1.66
N GLN A 89 -18.06 -0.18 1.67
CA GLN A 89 -17.19 0.15 0.55
C GLN A 89 -15.75 -0.29 0.80
N PHE A 90 -14.91 -0.27 -0.22
CA PHE A 90 -13.46 -0.30 -0.07
C PHE A 90 -12.93 1.05 0.46
N TYR A 91 -11.76 1.06 1.11
CA TYR A 91 -11.11 2.29 1.57
C TYR A 91 -10.83 3.26 0.41
N SER A 92 -10.26 2.74 -0.68
CA SER A 92 -9.92 3.55 -1.87
C SER A 92 -11.15 4.15 -2.56
N GLU A 93 -12.38 3.73 -2.24
CA GLU A 93 -13.59 4.33 -2.82
C GLU A 93 -13.86 5.75 -2.29
N ASP A 94 -13.20 6.18 -1.21
CA ASP A 94 -13.25 7.59 -0.80
C ASP A 94 -12.58 8.51 -1.85
N GLU A 95 -11.57 8.00 -2.56
CA GLU A 95 -10.76 8.76 -3.53
C GLU A 95 -10.96 8.35 -4.98
N TYR A 96 -11.34 7.11 -5.24
CA TYR A 96 -11.43 6.53 -6.59
C TYR A 96 -12.78 5.89 -6.87
N ASP A 97 -13.25 6.03 -8.10
CA ASP A 97 -14.32 5.18 -8.62
C ASP A 97 -13.73 3.82 -9.00
N LEU A 98 -14.05 2.79 -8.22
CA LEU A 98 -13.61 1.41 -8.41
C LEU A 98 -14.54 0.56 -9.27
N ALA A 99 -15.57 1.17 -9.92
CA ALA A 99 -16.52 0.40 -10.73
C ALA A 99 -15.86 -0.50 -11.78
N PRO A 100 -14.77 -0.11 -12.49
CA PRO A 100 -14.08 -1.01 -13.42
C PRO A 100 -13.52 -2.26 -12.76
N LEU A 101 -12.94 -2.16 -11.56
CA LEU A 101 -12.43 -3.31 -10.81
C LEU A 101 -13.57 -4.20 -10.31
N LYS A 102 -14.59 -3.60 -9.69
CA LYS A 102 -15.75 -4.31 -9.12
C LYS A 102 -16.56 -5.03 -10.18
N SER A 103 -16.66 -4.48 -11.40
CA SER A 103 -17.38 -5.11 -12.52
C SER A 103 -16.57 -6.18 -13.26
N SER A 104 -15.28 -6.33 -12.97
CA SER A 104 -14.43 -7.34 -13.61
C SER A 104 -14.83 -8.78 -13.28
N GLY A 105 -15.58 -8.99 -12.19
CA GLY A 105 -15.94 -10.30 -11.67
C GLY A 105 -14.75 -11.10 -11.09
N ARG A 106 -13.60 -10.42 -10.92
CA ARG A 106 -12.37 -11.02 -10.40
C ARG A 106 -12.26 -10.82 -8.89
N ARG A 107 -11.56 -11.73 -8.21
CA ARG A 107 -11.33 -11.62 -6.75
C ARG A 107 -10.36 -10.49 -6.44
N LEU A 108 -10.86 -9.50 -5.72
CA LEU A 108 -10.17 -8.27 -5.39
C LEU A 108 -9.57 -8.33 -3.98
N LEU A 109 -8.38 -7.75 -3.81
CA LEU A 109 -7.78 -7.48 -2.50
C LEU A 109 -7.27 -6.06 -2.47
N GLU A 110 -7.85 -5.25 -1.58
CA GLU A 110 -7.32 -3.93 -1.29
C GLU A 110 -6.16 -4.00 -0.32
N LEU A 111 -5.11 -3.25 -0.63
CA LEU A 111 -3.90 -3.11 0.16
C LEU A 111 -3.81 -1.71 0.75
N GLY A 112 -3.43 -1.61 2.02
CA GLY A 112 -3.27 -0.32 2.66
C GLY A 112 -2.31 -0.34 3.85
N ARG A 113 -1.96 0.85 4.34
CA ARG A 113 -1.16 1.07 5.55
C ARG A 113 0.12 0.23 5.63
N SER A 114 0.79 0.01 4.48
CA SER A 114 2.08 -0.67 4.45
C SER A 114 3.14 0.18 5.13
N CYS A 115 3.69 -0.31 6.22
CA CYS A 115 4.78 0.38 6.91
C CYS A 115 5.74 -0.58 7.60
N VAL A 116 7.00 -0.12 7.74
CA VAL A 116 8.08 -0.82 8.44
C VAL A 116 8.77 0.17 9.38
N HIS A 117 8.99 -0.26 10.61
CA HIS A 117 9.74 0.49 11.62
C HIS A 117 11.09 0.96 11.09
N ALA A 118 11.52 2.16 11.41
CA ALA A 118 12.72 2.79 10.86
C ALA A 118 13.97 1.92 10.94
N ASP A 119 14.19 1.27 12.09
CA ASP A 119 15.37 0.41 12.33
C ASP A 119 15.41 -0.86 11.45
N TYR A 120 14.31 -1.23 10.82
CA TYR A 120 14.19 -2.45 9.99
C TYR A 120 14.12 -2.15 8.49
N ARG A 121 14.19 -0.88 8.09
CA ARG A 121 14.21 -0.47 6.68
C ARG A 121 15.55 -0.82 6.02
N GLY A 122 15.51 -1.18 4.76
CA GLY A 122 16.70 -1.61 4.02
C GLY A 122 17.18 -3.02 4.32
N GLY A 123 16.54 -3.73 5.29
CA GLY A 123 16.77 -5.12 5.62
C GLY A 123 15.74 -6.08 5.01
N THR A 124 15.57 -7.24 5.63
CA THR A 124 14.69 -8.31 5.15
C THR A 124 13.22 -8.16 5.56
N ALA A 125 12.89 -7.21 6.44
CA ALA A 125 11.53 -7.04 6.98
C ALA A 125 10.45 -6.90 5.90
N LEU A 126 10.70 -6.08 4.87
CA LEU A 126 9.77 -5.93 3.75
C LEU A 126 9.61 -7.22 2.95
N ILE A 127 10.68 -8.01 2.82
CA ILE A 127 10.65 -9.31 2.12
C ILE A 127 9.73 -10.27 2.89
N HIS A 128 9.83 -10.31 4.22
CA HIS A 128 8.94 -11.13 5.05
C HIS A 128 7.48 -10.72 4.92
N LEU A 129 7.17 -9.41 4.96
CA LEU A 129 5.80 -8.92 4.74
C LEU A 129 5.26 -9.31 3.36
N TRP A 130 6.09 -9.21 2.32
CA TRP A 130 5.69 -9.60 0.97
C TRP A 130 5.51 -11.11 0.82
N THR A 131 6.31 -11.92 1.54
CA THR A 131 6.09 -13.38 1.58
C THR A 131 4.72 -13.70 2.18
N GLY A 132 4.36 -13.10 3.31
CA GLY A 132 3.04 -13.32 3.90
C GLY A 132 1.89 -12.80 3.05
N LEU A 133 2.08 -11.66 2.38
CA LEU A 133 1.10 -11.17 1.41
C LEU A 133 0.92 -12.16 0.25
N ALA A 134 2.02 -12.77 -0.22
CA ALA A 134 1.96 -13.79 -1.26
C ALA A 134 1.19 -15.04 -0.82
N ASP A 135 1.44 -15.51 0.39
CA ASP A 135 0.71 -16.66 0.96
C ASP A 135 -0.78 -16.32 1.12
N TYR A 136 -1.10 -15.10 1.53
CA TYR A 136 -2.48 -14.63 1.62
C TYR A 136 -3.16 -14.62 0.24
N ILE A 137 -2.50 -14.08 -0.79
CA ILE A 137 -2.99 -14.05 -2.19
C ILE A 137 -3.31 -15.45 -2.69
N VAL A 138 -2.38 -16.40 -2.49
CA VAL A 138 -2.56 -17.79 -2.94
C VAL A 138 -3.68 -18.49 -2.17
N THR A 139 -3.73 -18.30 -0.83
CA THR A 139 -4.73 -18.94 0.03
C THR A 139 -6.14 -18.49 -0.29
N HIS A 140 -6.30 -17.22 -0.64
CA HIS A 140 -7.61 -16.63 -0.95
C HIS A 140 -7.88 -16.51 -2.45
N GLU A 141 -6.97 -17.07 -3.29
CA GLU A 141 -7.08 -17.09 -4.76
C GLU A 141 -7.33 -15.68 -5.34
N ILE A 142 -6.63 -14.68 -4.80
CA ILE A 142 -6.76 -13.28 -5.21
C ILE A 142 -6.21 -13.09 -6.63
N GLU A 143 -6.95 -12.38 -7.46
CA GLU A 143 -6.61 -12.14 -8.85
C GLU A 143 -6.15 -10.71 -9.13
N ILE A 144 -6.68 -9.73 -8.39
CA ILE A 144 -6.29 -8.33 -8.53
C ILE A 144 -6.00 -7.75 -7.14
N LEU A 145 -4.79 -7.20 -7.01
CA LEU A 145 -4.41 -6.35 -5.90
C LEU A 145 -4.59 -4.89 -6.31
N PHE A 146 -5.10 -4.08 -5.42
CA PHE A 146 -5.17 -2.64 -5.65
C PHE A 146 -5.08 -1.87 -4.34
N GLY A 147 -4.90 -0.57 -4.41
CA GLY A 147 -4.90 0.31 -3.26
C GLY A 147 -4.29 1.66 -3.59
N VAL A 148 -4.55 2.65 -2.76
CA VAL A 148 -3.94 3.97 -2.90
C VAL A 148 -2.52 3.97 -2.38
N ALA A 149 -1.65 4.67 -3.10
CA ALA A 149 -0.25 4.85 -2.76
C ALA A 149 0.14 6.32 -2.97
N SER A 150 0.79 6.89 -1.96
CA SER A 150 1.02 8.33 -1.86
C SER A 150 2.37 8.75 -2.43
N LEU A 151 2.35 9.83 -3.18
CA LEU A 151 3.48 10.72 -3.37
C LEU A 151 3.38 11.83 -2.32
N HIS A 152 4.48 12.12 -1.63
CA HIS A 152 4.47 13.14 -0.57
C HIS A 152 4.30 14.54 -1.15
N GLY A 153 3.45 15.33 -0.55
CA GLY A 153 3.16 16.71 -0.94
C GLY A 153 1.92 16.85 -1.83
N THR A 154 1.41 18.08 -1.87
CA THR A 154 0.23 18.50 -2.65
C THR A 154 0.57 19.51 -3.73
N ASP A 155 1.85 19.90 -3.86
CA ASP A 155 2.30 20.74 -4.96
C ASP A 155 2.44 19.89 -6.25
N VAL A 156 1.43 20.02 -7.09
CA VAL A 156 1.34 19.26 -8.35
C VAL A 156 2.50 19.61 -9.31
N ALA A 157 3.05 20.83 -9.24
CA ALA A 157 4.16 21.22 -10.10
C ALA A 157 5.44 20.44 -9.75
N GLU A 158 5.71 20.21 -8.47
CA GLU A 158 6.83 19.38 -8.00
C GLU A 158 6.63 17.90 -8.36
N LEU A 159 5.39 17.45 -8.43
CA LEU A 159 5.02 16.06 -8.75
C LEU A 159 4.77 15.83 -10.25
N ALA A 160 4.91 16.85 -11.10
CA ALA A 160 4.57 16.75 -12.51
C ALA A 160 5.32 15.63 -13.26
N ALA A 161 6.62 15.47 -13.01
CA ALA A 161 7.42 14.47 -13.71
C ALA A 161 7.04 13.02 -13.33
N PRO A 162 6.95 12.62 -12.03
CA PRO A 162 6.53 11.27 -11.66
C PRO A 162 5.07 10.98 -12.06
N LEU A 163 4.13 11.94 -11.94
CA LEU A 163 2.74 11.76 -12.37
C LEU A 163 2.63 11.55 -13.88
N SER A 164 3.35 12.35 -14.69
CA SER A 164 3.35 12.20 -16.16
C SER A 164 3.98 10.88 -16.60
N LEU A 165 5.03 10.41 -15.91
CA LEU A 165 5.61 9.08 -16.16
C LEU A 165 4.57 7.98 -15.96
N LEU A 166 3.83 8.03 -14.85
CA LEU A 166 2.78 7.06 -14.54
C LEU A 166 1.67 7.12 -15.59
N HIS A 167 1.25 8.31 -15.99
CA HIS A 167 0.24 8.51 -17.05
C HIS A 167 0.66 7.89 -18.38
N HIS A 168 1.86 8.20 -18.88
CA HIS A 168 2.27 7.78 -20.19
C HIS A 168 2.67 6.31 -20.30
N ARG A 169 3.08 5.69 -19.18
CA ARG A 169 3.73 4.37 -19.23
C ARG A 169 3.06 3.28 -18.41
N HIS A 170 2.19 3.66 -17.48
CA HIS A 170 1.71 2.72 -16.47
C HIS A 170 0.19 2.75 -16.26
N LEU A 171 -0.59 3.42 -17.11
CA LEU A 171 -2.05 3.35 -17.00
C LEU A 171 -2.53 1.91 -17.16
N ALA A 172 -3.43 1.49 -16.28
CA ALA A 172 -4.10 0.20 -16.37
C ALA A 172 -4.93 0.09 -17.65
N PRO A 173 -5.18 -1.12 -18.18
CA PRO A 173 -6.15 -1.34 -19.23
C PRO A 173 -7.51 -0.73 -18.86
N GLU A 174 -8.25 -0.20 -19.83
CA GLU A 174 -9.48 0.56 -19.61
C GLU A 174 -10.49 -0.19 -18.74
N GLY A 175 -10.67 -1.49 -18.98
CA GLY A 175 -11.58 -2.34 -18.21
C GLY A 175 -11.18 -2.59 -16.75
N LEU A 176 -9.96 -2.21 -16.34
CA LEU A 176 -9.46 -2.34 -14.96
C LEU A 176 -8.97 -1.01 -14.40
N ARG A 177 -9.30 0.11 -15.01
CA ARG A 177 -8.75 1.43 -14.67
C ARG A 177 -9.69 2.23 -13.76
N PRO A 178 -9.47 2.27 -12.44
CA PRO A 178 -10.14 3.21 -11.57
C PRO A 178 -9.87 4.65 -11.98
N LYS A 179 -10.79 5.55 -11.66
CA LYS A 179 -10.63 6.98 -11.92
C LYS A 179 -10.74 7.76 -10.62
N ALA A 180 -9.80 8.69 -10.40
CA ALA A 180 -9.85 9.58 -9.25
C ALA A 180 -11.16 10.39 -9.25
N ARG A 181 -11.75 10.54 -8.05
CA ARG A 181 -13.01 11.28 -7.86
C ARG A 181 -12.80 12.77 -8.01
N ALA A 182 -13.82 13.45 -8.52
CA ALA A 182 -13.78 14.87 -8.86
C ALA A 182 -13.38 15.79 -7.69
N ALA A 183 -13.63 15.38 -6.44
CA ALA A 183 -13.35 16.17 -5.25
C ALA A 183 -11.85 16.50 -5.07
N GLY A 184 -10.96 15.60 -5.49
CA GLY A 184 -9.50 15.78 -5.41
C GLY A 184 -8.80 15.44 -6.72
N TYR A 185 -9.55 15.37 -7.83
CA TYR A 185 -8.99 14.94 -9.12
C TYR A 185 -7.86 15.87 -9.59
N GLN A 186 -6.74 15.26 -9.91
CA GLN A 186 -5.61 15.89 -10.58
C GLN A 186 -5.24 15.11 -11.84
N ASP A 187 -5.21 15.80 -12.97
CA ASP A 187 -4.69 15.20 -14.21
C ASP A 187 -3.20 14.88 -14.03
N MET A 188 -2.81 13.69 -14.43
CA MET A 188 -1.41 13.26 -14.39
C MET A 188 -0.65 13.59 -15.69
N ASN A 189 -1.32 13.98 -16.77
CA ASN A 189 -0.69 14.36 -18.04
C ASN A 189 -0.22 15.81 -18.00
N LEU A 190 0.84 16.08 -17.27
CA LEU A 190 1.34 17.44 -17.01
C LEU A 190 2.53 17.83 -17.89
N ILE A 191 3.31 16.84 -18.32
CA ILE A 191 4.47 17.00 -19.18
C ILE A 191 4.30 16.07 -20.39
N ALA A 192 4.47 16.58 -21.60
CA ALA A 192 4.39 15.78 -22.82
C ALA A 192 5.45 14.65 -22.80
N GLU A 193 5.12 13.50 -23.38
CA GLU A 193 5.94 12.29 -23.28
C GLU A 193 7.36 12.48 -23.84
N ASP A 194 7.51 13.26 -24.89
CA ASP A 194 8.79 13.58 -25.57
C ASP A 194 9.63 14.57 -24.76
N ALA A 195 9.02 15.41 -23.93
CA ALA A 195 9.69 16.34 -23.01
C ALA A 195 10.01 15.74 -21.64
N LEU A 196 9.54 14.52 -21.34
CA LEU A 196 9.69 13.91 -20.03
C LEU A 196 11.07 13.30 -19.83
N GLU A 197 11.82 13.80 -18.83
CA GLU A 197 13.07 13.18 -18.38
C GLU A 197 12.79 11.93 -17.54
N ARG A 198 12.72 10.78 -18.20
CA ARG A 198 12.25 9.50 -17.62
C ARG A 198 13.07 9.03 -16.44
N THR A 199 14.40 9.21 -16.47
CA THR A 199 15.28 8.75 -15.39
C THR A 199 15.05 9.55 -14.12
N ALA A 200 14.92 10.86 -14.23
CA ALA A 200 14.61 11.75 -13.10
C ALA A 200 13.19 11.46 -12.55
N ALA A 201 12.19 11.33 -13.44
CA ALA A 201 10.83 10.99 -13.07
C ALA A 201 10.74 9.64 -12.33
N THR A 202 11.44 8.61 -12.82
CA THR A 202 11.50 7.30 -12.14
C THR A 202 12.17 7.40 -10.77
N ARG A 203 13.23 8.21 -10.66
CA ARG A 203 13.93 8.41 -9.39
C ARG A 203 13.04 9.06 -8.34
N ALA A 204 12.19 10.01 -8.76
CA ALA A 204 11.26 10.74 -7.89
C ALA A 204 10.11 9.86 -7.36
N LEU A 205 9.79 8.74 -7.99
CA LEU A 205 8.76 7.84 -7.48
C LEU A 205 9.18 7.23 -6.12
N PRO A 206 8.26 7.08 -5.16
CA PRO A 206 8.47 6.32 -3.93
C PRO A 206 8.89 4.88 -4.18
N ALA A 207 9.66 4.31 -3.24
CA ALA A 207 10.21 2.96 -3.38
C ALA A 207 9.12 1.89 -3.52
N LEU A 208 8.01 2.03 -2.80
CA LEU A 208 6.87 1.11 -2.85
C LEU A 208 6.23 1.11 -4.25
N ILE A 209 5.94 2.28 -4.80
CA ILE A 209 5.38 2.43 -6.14
C ILE A 209 6.31 1.78 -7.18
N LYS A 210 7.60 2.10 -7.14
CA LYS A 210 8.61 1.46 -8.03
C LYS A 210 8.60 -0.05 -7.92
N ALA A 211 8.43 -0.58 -6.74
CA ALA A 211 8.41 -2.02 -6.51
C ALA A 211 7.19 -2.67 -7.18
N TYR A 212 5.99 -2.11 -7.01
CA TYR A 212 4.79 -2.60 -7.69
C TYR A 212 4.87 -2.49 -9.20
N LEU A 213 5.39 -1.39 -9.74
CA LEU A 213 5.58 -1.24 -11.19
C LEU A 213 6.53 -2.31 -11.77
N ARG A 214 7.59 -2.69 -11.03
CA ARG A 214 8.50 -3.80 -11.44
C ARG A 214 7.83 -5.16 -11.46
N LEU A 215 6.78 -5.35 -10.65
CA LEU A 215 5.98 -6.57 -10.64
C LEU A 215 4.96 -6.64 -11.80
N GLY A 216 4.87 -5.58 -12.61
CA GLY A 216 3.87 -5.46 -13.67
C GLY A 216 2.64 -4.66 -13.25
N GLY A 217 2.75 -3.93 -12.14
CA GLY A 217 1.68 -3.05 -11.66
C GLY A 217 1.41 -1.89 -12.61
N ALA A 218 0.18 -1.42 -12.57
CA ALA A 218 -0.34 -0.29 -13.32
C ALA A 218 -1.03 0.71 -12.38
N VAL A 219 -1.48 1.84 -12.92
CA VAL A 219 -2.15 2.90 -12.14
C VAL A 219 -3.50 3.28 -12.73
N GLY A 220 -4.37 3.81 -11.88
CA GLY A 220 -5.64 4.41 -12.27
C GLY A 220 -5.48 5.71 -13.06
N GLN A 221 -6.59 6.25 -13.53
CA GLN A 221 -6.65 7.52 -14.25
C GLN A 221 -6.80 8.68 -13.27
N GLY A 222 -5.89 9.64 -13.36
CA GLY A 222 -5.80 10.78 -12.46
C GLY A 222 -5.19 10.42 -11.12
N ALA A 223 -4.66 11.41 -10.44
CA ALA A 223 -4.27 11.35 -9.04
C ALA A 223 -5.34 12.03 -8.18
N PHE A 224 -5.33 11.77 -6.89
CA PHE A 224 -6.20 12.42 -5.91
C PHE A 224 -5.32 13.24 -4.95
N VAL A 225 -5.58 14.55 -4.87
CA VAL A 225 -4.85 15.42 -3.94
C VAL A 225 -5.54 15.39 -2.59
N ASP A 226 -4.86 14.82 -1.60
CA ASP A 226 -5.32 14.77 -0.21
C ASP A 226 -4.59 15.83 0.63
N HIS A 227 -5.27 16.94 0.86
CA HIS A 227 -4.74 18.03 1.68
C HIS A 227 -4.69 17.69 3.18
N ALA A 228 -5.51 16.75 3.65
CA ALA A 228 -5.54 16.34 5.05
C ALA A 228 -4.29 15.53 5.42
N PHE A 229 -3.85 14.66 4.51
CA PHE A 229 -2.63 13.85 4.69
C PHE A 229 -1.40 14.45 4.02
N ASN A 230 -1.51 15.64 3.41
CA ASN A 230 -0.43 16.29 2.68
C ASN A 230 0.24 15.35 1.67
N CYS A 231 -0.57 14.68 0.86
CA CYS A 231 -0.11 13.76 -0.17
C CYS A 231 -0.92 13.88 -1.47
N THR A 232 -0.36 13.30 -2.52
CA THR A 232 -1.04 13.10 -3.81
C THR A 232 -1.06 11.61 -4.07
N ASP A 233 -2.25 11.05 -4.09
CA ASP A 233 -2.46 9.61 -4.13
C ASP A 233 -2.73 9.12 -5.55
N ILE A 234 -2.18 7.95 -5.86
CA ILE A 234 -2.46 7.18 -7.07
C ILE A 234 -3.08 5.84 -6.69
N CYS A 235 -4.03 5.36 -7.47
CA CYS A 235 -4.54 4.00 -7.30
C CYS A 235 -3.60 3.04 -8.03
N LEU A 236 -2.86 2.19 -7.30
CA LEU A 236 -2.10 1.08 -7.85
C LEU A 236 -3.00 -0.12 -8.13
N ILE A 237 -2.74 -0.82 -9.23
CA ILE A 237 -3.40 -2.06 -9.61
C ILE A 237 -2.35 -3.08 -10.01
N LEU A 238 -2.45 -4.30 -9.50
CA LEU A 238 -1.60 -5.42 -9.90
C LEU A 238 -2.46 -6.63 -10.23
N ASP A 239 -2.48 -6.99 -11.50
CA ASP A 239 -3.09 -8.24 -11.98
C ASP A 239 -2.10 -9.40 -11.75
N THR A 240 -2.48 -10.34 -10.88
CA THR A 240 -1.62 -11.48 -10.53
C THR A 240 -1.33 -12.40 -11.73
N ALA A 241 -2.21 -12.42 -12.74
CA ALA A 241 -2.00 -13.18 -13.96
C ALA A 241 -0.88 -12.60 -14.85
N LEU A 242 -0.63 -11.28 -14.75
CA LEU A 242 0.41 -10.59 -15.51
C LEU A 242 1.79 -10.62 -14.83
N MET A 243 1.87 -11.11 -13.59
CA MET A 243 3.14 -11.27 -12.90
C MET A 243 4.03 -12.27 -13.62
N SER A 244 5.31 -11.93 -13.83
CA SER A 244 6.27 -12.86 -14.42
C SER A 244 6.41 -14.14 -13.60
N GLU A 245 6.75 -15.27 -14.26
CA GLU A 245 6.99 -16.55 -13.56
C GLU A 245 8.04 -16.43 -12.46
N LYS A 246 9.08 -15.61 -12.68
CA LYS A 246 10.11 -15.33 -11.68
C LYS A 246 9.51 -14.67 -10.42
N HIS A 247 8.59 -13.73 -10.59
CA HIS A 247 7.91 -13.07 -9.48
C HIS A 247 6.90 -14.01 -8.82
N ARG A 248 6.13 -14.77 -9.60
CA ARG A 248 5.26 -15.82 -9.06
C ARG A 248 6.04 -16.88 -8.27
N ALA A 249 7.25 -17.25 -8.72
CA ALA A 249 8.11 -18.18 -8.00
C ALA A 249 8.66 -17.61 -6.69
N LEU A 250 8.90 -16.30 -6.58
CA LEU A 250 9.24 -15.64 -5.31
C LEU A 250 8.09 -15.73 -4.30
N TYR A 251 6.85 -15.57 -4.78
CA TYR A 251 5.64 -15.75 -3.99
C TYR A 251 5.35 -17.23 -3.65
N ALA A 252 5.78 -18.18 -4.48
CA ALA A 252 5.58 -19.62 -4.22
C ALA A 252 6.66 -20.25 -3.30
N ARG A 253 7.82 -19.63 -3.16
CA ARG A 253 8.96 -20.15 -2.34
C ARG A 253 8.77 -20.02 -0.84
N GLY A 254 7.80 -19.24 -0.36
CA GLY A 254 7.45 -19.13 1.06
C GLY A 254 6.86 -20.41 1.68
N ARG A 255 6.59 -21.45 0.90
CA ARG A 255 6.04 -22.72 1.38
C ARG A 255 7.09 -23.72 1.90
N GLY A 256 8.34 -23.33 2.06
CA GLY A 256 9.45 -24.23 2.38
C GLY A 256 10.42 -23.73 3.44
N ILE A 257 9.91 -23.11 4.53
CA ILE A 257 10.70 -22.94 5.77
C ILE A 257 9.81 -23.27 6.96
#